data_c4c436e1a5c08d94192d5137f9807b1e
#
_entry.id   c4c436e1a5c08d94192d5137f9807b1e
#
_cell.length_a   1.000
_cell.length_b   1.000
_cell.length_c   1.000
_cell.angle_alpha   90.00
_cell.angle_beta   90.00
_cell.angle_gamma   90.00
#
_symmetry.space_group_name_H-M   'P 1'
#
loop_
_entity.id
_entity.type
_entity.pdbx_description
1 polymer ?
#
loop_
_entity_poly.entity_id
_entity_poly.type
_entity_poly.pdbx_seq_one_letter_code
_entity_poly.pdbx_strand_id
1 'polypeptide(L)'
;TPKTRLVIINSPSNPTGAIYSAEELKALTEVALEAGVYIMSDEIYEYLLYDGVKHVSPASFSKEAADAVITVAGFSKTFSMTGWRLGTLMAPLAVAKAVANLQSQTSSNATTFAQYGALAAMQNWDQSMAAVNGMLEVFDRRRNTLLEGLQSIDGIDCARAQGAFYLFPNIEKLGLSAADFAERILQEEKVAVVPGEGFGAPGYIRLSYATSDEVIEKGLGRLEKFCANL
;
A
#
# COMPACT_ATOMS: atom_id res chain seq x y z
N THR A 1 -13.90 -16.10 -15.16
CA THR A 1 -14.20 -17.49 -15.56
C THR A 1 -15.17 -18.12 -14.55
N PRO A 2 -15.87 -19.23 -14.87
CA PRO A 2 -16.74 -19.94 -13.92
C PRO A 2 -16.02 -20.46 -12.66
N LYS A 3 -14.70 -20.47 -12.66
CA LYS A 3 -13.87 -20.86 -11.51
C LYS A 3 -13.50 -19.69 -10.61
N THR A 4 -13.68 -18.45 -11.04
CA THR A 4 -13.38 -17.25 -10.25
C THR A 4 -14.33 -17.17 -9.07
N ARG A 5 -13.81 -17.01 -7.85
CA ARG A 5 -14.57 -16.92 -6.60
C ARG A 5 -14.34 -15.63 -5.84
N LEU A 6 -13.17 -15.02 -6.08
CA LEU A 6 -12.70 -13.85 -5.35
C LEU A 6 -11.88 -12.96 -6.27
N VAL A 7 -12.09 -11.66 -6.19
CA VAL A 7 -11.21 -10.62 -6.75
C VAL A 7 -10.56 -9.88 -5.59
N ILE A 8 -9.26 -9.63 -5.69
CA ILE A 8 -8.52 -8.85 -4.69
C ILE A 8 -8.30 -7.46 -5.26
N ILE A 9 -8.72 -6.43 -4.52
CA ILE A 9 -8.48 -5.02 -4.80
C ILE A 9 -7.62 -4.45 -3.68
N ASN A 10 -6.45 -3.89 -3.99
CA ASN A 10 -5.59 -3.19 -3.04
C ASN A 10 -5.56 -1.70 -3.40
N SER A 11 -6.26 -0.88 -2.60
CA SER A 11 -6.37 0.57 -2.80
C SER A 11 -6.44 1.30 -1.46
N PRO A 12 -5.50 2.20 -1.17
CA PRO A 12 -4.28 2.56 -1.94
C PRO A 12 -3.33 1.38 -2.13
N SER A 13 -2.65 1.34 -3.28
CA SER A 13 -1.91 0.17 -3.73
C SER A 13 -0.45 0.14 -3.24
N ASN A 14 0.01 -1.02 -2.89
CA ASN A 14 1.41 -1.39 -2.84
C ASN A 14 1.68 -2.31 -4.06
N PRO A 15 2.52 -1.93 -5.03
CA PRO A 15 3.68 -1.04 -4.89
C PRO A 15 3.49 0.40 -5.42
N THR A 16 2.41 0.71 -6.12
CA THR A 16 2.31 1.89 -6.99
C THR A 16 1.91 3.18 -6.28
N GLY A 17 1.29 3.07 -5.11
CA GLY A 17 0.62 4.21 -4.46
C GLY A 17 -0.60 4.73 -5.21
N ALA A 18 -1.06 4.01 -6.24
CA ALA A 18 -2.27 4.36 -6.99
C ALA A 18 -3.53 4.12 -6.15
N ILE A 19 -4.57 4.88 -6.47
CA ILE A 19 -5.89 4.79 -5.85
C ILE A 19 -6.92 4.65 -6.96
N TYR A 20 -7.85 3.74 -6.78
CA TYR A 20 -9.05 3.70 -7.63
C TYR A 20 -10.02 4.82 -7.25
N SER A 21 -10.60 5.49 -8.24
CA SER A 21 -11.71 6.43 -8.00
C SER A 21 -12.96 5.71 -7.49
N ALA A 22 -13.89 6.48 -6.91
CA ALA A 22 -15.17 5.94 -6.46
C ALA A 22 -15.96 5.32 -7.62
N GLU A 23 -15.89 5.92 -8.81
CA GLU A 23 -16.55 5.45 -10.03
C GLU A 23 -15.96 4.12 -10.50
N GLU A 24 -14.63 3.99 -10.53
CA GLU A 24 -13.95 2.75 -10.90
C GLU A 24 -14.26 1.63 -9.90
N LEU A 25 -14.17 1.91 -8.59
CA LEU A 25 -14.51 0.92 -7.56
C LEU A 25 -15.97 0.49 -7.64
N LYS A 26 -16.88 1.42 -7.92
CA LYS A 26 -18.30 1.12 -8.09
C LYS A 26 -18.52 0.19 -9.28
N ALA A 27 -17.94 0.50 -10.43
CA ALA A 27 -18.04 -0.32 -11.63
C ALA A 27 -17.47 -1.74 -11.42
N LEU A 28 -16.29 -1.85 -10.77
CA LEU A 28 -15.69 -3.13 -10.41
C LEU A 28 -16.59 -3.93 -9.46
N THR A 29 -17.20 -3.25 -8.49
CA THR A 29 -18.11 -3.87 -7.52
C THR A 29 -19.38 -4.40 -8.21
N GLU A 30 -20.00 -3.63 -9.09
CA GLU A 30 -21.17 -4.03 -9.87
C GLU A 30 -20.88 -5.29 -10.70
N VAL A 31 -19.77 -5.33 -11.43
CA VAL A 31 -19.34 -6.50 -12.21
C VAL A 31 -19.11 -7.73 -11.32
N ALA A 32 -18.52 -7.56 -10.14
CA ALA A 32 -18.30 -8.66 -9.22
C ALA A 32 -19.62 -9.21 -8.66
N LEU A 33 -20.57 -8.33 -8.30
CA LEU A 33 -21.90 -8.70 -7.83
C LEU A 33 -22.70 -9.46 -8.89
N GLU A 34 -22.72 -8.96 -10.13
CA GLU A 34 -23.38 -9.62 -11.25
C GLU A 34 -22.79 -11.02 -11.52
N ALA A 35 -21.48 -11.18 -11.36
CA ALA A 35 -20.80 -12.46 -11.51
C ALA A 35 -20.92 -13.40 -10.30
N GLY A 36 -21.50 -12.96 -9.19
CA GLY A 36 -21.57 -13.73 -7.94
C GLY A 36 -20.20 -14.01 -7.32
N VAL A 37 -19.25 -13.08 -7.46
CA VAL A 37 -17.86 -13.18 -7.00
C VAL A 37 -17.65 -12.27 -5.81
N TYR A 38 -16.97 -12.76 -4.77
CA TYR A 38 -16.57 -11.95 -3.62
C TYR A 38 -15.47 -10.98 -4.01
N ILE A 39 -15.43 -9.82 -3.31
CA ILE A 39 -14.32 -8.87 -3.36
C ILE A 39 -13.59 -8.90 -2.03
N MET A 40 -12.27 -9.10 -2.04
CA MET A 40 -11.40 -8.80 -0.92
C MET A 40 -10.78 -7.42 -1.15
N SER A 41 -11.21 -6.45 -0.37
CA SER A 41 -10.69 -5.07 -0.41
C SER A 41 -9.61 -4.92 0.65
N ASP A 42 -8.35 -4.84 0.22
CA ASP A 42 -7.22 -4.53 1.09
C ASP A 42 -7.06 -3.01 1.20
N GLU A 43 -7.51 -2.48 2.34
CA GLU A 43 -7.60 -1.06 2.64
C GLU A 43 -6.55 -0.63 3.68
N ILE A 44 -5.45 -1.40 3.81
CA ILE A 44 -4.42 -1.18 4.85
C ILE A 44 -3.81 0.23 4.83
N TYR A 45 -3.90 0.95 3.71
CA TYR A 45 -3.40 2.32 3.53
C TYR A 45 -4.52 3.38 3.50
N GLU A 46 -5.74 3.08 3.92
CA GLU A 46 -6.94 3.92 3.80
C GLU A 46 -6.79 5.37 4.31
N TYR A 47 -5.93 5.60 5.31
CA TYR A 47 -5.64 6.93 5.86
C TYR A 47 -4.33 7.54 5.34
N LEU A 48 -3.57 6.84 4.51
CA LEU A 48 -2.34 7.37 3.93
C LEU A 48 -2.61 7.87 2.52
N LEU A 49 -3.17 9.07 2.42
CA LEU A 49 -3.69 9.69 1.21
C LEU A 49 -3.12 11.09 1.04
N TYR A 50 -2.90 11.50 -0.19
CA TYR A 50 -2.34 12.80 -0.55
C TYR A 50 -3.23 13.54 -1.54
N ASP A 51 -2.92 14.80 -1.82
CA ASP A 51 -3.55 15.62 -2.86
C ASP A 51 -5.08 15.76 -2.69
N GLY A 52 -5.60 15.65 -1.45
CA GLY A 52 -7.03 15.79 -1.15
C GLY A 52 -7.90 14.60 -1.59
N VAL A 53 -7.29 13.49 -2.03
CA VAL A 53 -8.02 12.27 -2.39
C VAL A 53 -8.67 11.67 -1.14
N LYS A 54 -9.85 11.09 -1.31
CA LYS A 54 -10.59 10.42 -0.24
C LYS A 54 -10.66 8.92 -0.53
N HIS A 55 -10.45 8.13 0.51
CA HIS A 55 -10.68 6.69 0.43
C HIS A 55 -12.18 6.39 0.34
N VAL A 56 -12.52 5.40 -0.49
CA VAL A 56 -13.85 4.84 -0.60
C VAL A 56 -13.75 3.32 -0.51
N SER A 57 -14.48 2.74 0.45
CA SER A 57 -14.57 1.28 0.56
C SER A 57 -15.67 0.74 -0.37
N PRO A 58 -15.41 -0.29 -1.17
CA PRO A 58 -16.44 -0.96 -1.98
C PRO A 58 -17.64 -1.44 -1.15
N ALA A 59 -17.43 -1.82 0.11
CA ALA A 59 -18.50 -2.23 1.02
C ALA A 59 -19.53 -1.15 1.33
N SER A 60 -19.19 0.14 1.06
CA SER A 60 -20.06 1.28 1.37
C SER A 60 -21.09 1.59 0.28
N PHE A 61 -20.99 0.99 -0.91
CA PHE A 61 -21.85 1.35 -2.03
C PHE A 61 -23.30 0.90 -1.90
N SER A 62 -23.53 -0.28 -1.34
CA SER A 62 -24.88 -0.81 -1.10
C SER A 62 -24.86 -1.93 -0.06
N LYS A 63 -26.05 -2.37 0.34
CA LYS A 63 -26.16 -3.54 1.23
C LYS A 63 -25.66 -4.80 0.55
N GLU A 64 -25.97 -4.98 -0.72
CA GLU A 64 -25.52 -6.12 -1.53
C GLU A 64 -24.00 -6.14 -1.65
N ALA A 65 -23.37 -4.96 -1.82
CA ALA A 65 -21.93 -4.83 -1.80
C ALA A 65 -21.34 -5.21 -0.42
N ALA A 66 -21.91 -4.74 0.67
CA ALA A 66 -21.48 -5.11 2.01
C ALA A 66 -21.60 -6.62 2.29
N ASP A 67 -22.58 -7.29 1.68
CA ASP A 67 -22.77 -8.74 1.78
C ASP A 67 -21.83 -9.56 0.86
N ALA A 68 -21.04 -8.91 0.00
CA ALA A 68 -20.09 -9.56 -0.93
C ALA A 68 -18.64 -9.08 -0.76
N VAL A 69 -18.39 -8.01 0.01
CA VAL A 69 -17.06 -7.46 0.23
C VAL A 69 -16.48 -7.96 1.54
N ILE A 70 -15.21 -8.34 1.49
CA ILE A 70 -14.37 -8.70 2.62
C ILE A 70 -13.35 -7.56 2.75
N THR A 71 -13.59 -6.64 3.67
CA THR A 71 -12.66 -5.52 3.90
C THR A 71 -11.57 -5.96 4.88
N VAL A 72 -10.33 -5.80 4.45
CA VAL A 72 -9.12 -6.04 5.26
C VAL A 72 -8.45 -4.71 5.51
N ALA A 73 -8.30 -4.35 6.77
CA ALA A 73 -7.65 -3.11 7.20
C ALA A 73 -6.75 -3.39 8.41
N GLY A 74 -6.13 -2.37 8.98
CA GLY A 74 -5.31 -2.61 10.16
C GLY A 74 -4.57 -1.39 10.67
N PHE A 75 -3.89 -1.60 11.78
CA PHE A 75 -3.23 -0.56 12.55
C PHE A 75 -1.78 -0.33 12.12
N SER A 76 -1.21 -1.27 11.35
CA SER A 76 0.22 -1.29 11.01
C SER A 76 0.70 -0.03 10.30
N LYS A 77 -0.10 0.55 9.41
CA LYS A 77 0.30 1.67 8.55
C LYS A 77 -0.19 2.99 9.12
N THR A 78 -1.47 3.12 9.32
CA THR A 78 -2.11 4.35 9.84
C THR A 78 -1.52 4.78 11.18
N PHE A 79 -1.35 3.85 12.11
CA PHE A 79 -0.89 4.15 13.47
C PHE A 79 0.57 3.77 13.72
N SER A 80 1.36 3.50 12.67
CA SER A 80 2.77 3.08 12.78
C SER A 80 2.99 1.85 13.69
N MET A 81 2.01 0.93 13.71
CA MET A 81 1.97 -0.24 14.59
C MET A 81 2.39 -1.54 13.88
N THR A 82 3.40 -1.48 13.00
CA THR A 82 3.83 -2.66 12.23
C THR A 82 4.28 -3.83 13.10
N GLY A 83 5.00 -3.55 14.19
CA GLY A 83 5.48 -4.54 15.15
C GLY A 83 4.39 -5.13 16.06
N TRP A 84 3.23 -4.50 16.17
CA TRP A 84 2.13 -4.93 17.02
C TRP A 84 1.32 -6.09 16.44
N ARG A 85 1.47 -6.36 15.15
CA ARG A 85 0.86 -7.46 14.42
C ARG A 85 -0.66 -7.54 14.57
N LEU A 86 -1.35 -6.41 14.36
CA LEU A 86 -2.79 -6.29 14.53
C LEU A 86 -3.44 -5.76 13.25
N GLY A 87 -4.50 -6.43 12.82
CA GLY A 87 -5.36 -6.05 11.70
C GLY A 87 -6.81 -6.34 12.01
N THR A 88 -7.69 -5.91 11.13
CA THR A 88 -9.12 -6.10 11.20
C THR A 88 -9.65 -6.71 9.91
N LEU A 89 -10.71 -7.50 10.05
CA LEU A 89 -11.46 -8.02 8.92
C LEU A 89 -12.93 -7.74 9.18
N MET A 90 -13.58 -7.10 8.22
CA MET A 90 -15.02 -6.88 8.18
C MET A 90 -15.58 -7.64 6.99
N ALA A 91 -16.50 -8.55 7.23
CA ALA A 91 -16.98 -9.46 6.20
C ALA A 91 -18.40 -9.97 6.53
N PRO A 92 -19.11 -10.57 5.56
CA PRO A 92 -20.34 -11.29 5.83
C PRO A 92 -20.14 -12.31 6.97
N LEU A 93 -21.16 -12.46 7.82
CA LEU A 93 -21.05 -13.22 9.07
C LEU A 93 -20.50 -14.65 8.88
N ALA A 94 -20.89 -15.32 7.79
CA ALA A 94 -20.40 -16.68 7.49
C ALA A 94 -18.88 -16.70 7.24
N VAL A 95 -18.35 -15.71 6.50
CA VAL A 95 -16.94 -15.55 6.22
C VAL A 95 -16.19 -15.20 7.50
N ALA A 96 -16.67 -14.21 8.26
CA ALA A 96 -16.05 -13.80 9.51
C ALA A 96 -15.94 -14.95 10.52
N LYS A 97 -16.98 -15.77 10.65
CA LYS A 97 -16.96 -16.99 11.50
C LYS A 97 -15.93 -18.01 11.01
N ALA A 98 -15.87 -18.26 9.70
CA ALA A 98 -14.90 -19.21 9.13
C ALA A 98 -13.45 -18.75 9.38
N VAL A 99 -13.18 -17.47 9.19
CA VAL A 99 -11.85 -16.86 9.46
C VAL A 99 -11.50 -16.96 10.94
N ALA A 100 -12.45 -16.63 11.85
CA ALA A 100 -12.23 -16.74 13.29
C ALA A 100 -11.93 -18.19 13.71
N ASN A 101 -12.65 -19.16 13.16
CA ASN A 101 -12.39 -20.59 13.42
C ASN A 101 -11.01 -21.01 12.93
N LEU A 102 -10.63 -20.61 11.70
CA LEU A 102 -9.30 -20.92 11.16
C LEU A 102 -8.21 -20.28 12.01
N GLN A 103 -8.36 -19.01 12.38
CA GLN A 103 -7.40 -18.31 13.21
C GLN A 103 -7.23 -18.95 14.58
N SER A 104 -8.32 -19.41 15.20
CA SER A 104 -8.27 -20.10 16.50
C SER A 104 -7.40 -21.36 16.49
N GLN A 105 -7.29 -22.02 15.32
CA GLN A 105 -6.50 -23.24 15.13
C GLN A 105 -5.06 -22.96 14.68
N THR A 106 -4.78 -21.76 14.14
CA THR A 106 -3.45 -21.41 13.60
C THR A 106 -2.65 -20.54 14.56
N SER A 107 -3.19 -19.44 15.03
CA SER A 107 -2.51 -18.45 15.87
C SER A 107 -3.26 -18.10 17.16
N SER A 108 -4.35 -18.80 17.46
CA SER A 108 -5.29 -18.56 18.55
C SER A 108 -5.99 -17.19 18.42
N ASN A 109 -5.32 -16.08 18.74
CA ASN A 109 -5.86 -14.74 18.64
C ASN A 109 -4.73 -13.70 18.56
N ALA A 110 -5.07 -12.45 18.21
CA ALA A 110 -4.14 -11.34 18.29
C ALA A 110 -3.69 -11.08 19.73
N THR A 111 -2.46 -10.64 19.90
CA THR A 111 -1.86 -10.36 21.24
C THR A 111 -2.72 -9.36 22.03
N THR A 112 -3.06 -9.67 23.25
CA THR A 112 -3.98 -8.89 24.09
C THR A 112 -3.54 -7.44 24.27
N PHE A 113 -2.27 -7.19 24.59
CA PHE A 113 -1.80 -5.80 24.78
C PHE A 113 -1.86 -4.99 23.46
N ALA A 114 -1.68 -5.63 22.31
CA ALA A 114 -1.85 -4.97 21.00
C ALA A 114 -3.30 -4.55 20.78
N GLN A 115 -4.26 -5.39 21.17
CA GLN A 115 -5.69 -5.05 21.10
C GLN A 115 -6.02 -3.85 21.98
N TYR A 116 -5.48 -3.77 23.21
CA TYR A 116 -5.66 -2.61 24.08
C TYR A 116 -5.00 -1.35 23.51
N GLY A 117 -3.84 -1.46 22.87
CA GLY A 117 -3.21 -0.34 22.17
C GLY A 117 -4.07 0.19 21.02
N ALA A 118 -4.63 -0.71 20.20
CA ALA A 118 -5.57 -0.33 19.13
C ALA A 118 -6.86 0.27 19.69
N LEU A 119 -7.41 -0.32 20.76
CA LEU A 119 -8.59 0.22 21.43
C LEU A 119 -8.35 1.65 21.93
N ALA A 120 -7.18 1.91 22.54
CA ALA A 120 -6.81 3.25 22.98
C ALA A 120 -6.73 4.24 21.82
N ALA A 121 -6.15 3.84 20.67
CA ALA A 121 -6.12 4.66 19.46
C ALA A 121 -7.51 5.00 18.94
N MET A 122 -8.42 4.04 18.95
CA MET A 122 -9.82 4.23 18.52
C MET A 122 -10.63 5.08 19.49
N GLN A 123 -10.44 4.91 20.80
CA GLN A 123 -11.12 5.68 21.83
C GLN A 123 -10.67 7.15 21.89
N ASN A 124 -9.41 7.42 21.48
CA ASN A 124 -8.84 8.77 21.42
C ASN A 124 -8.68 9.21 19.95
N TRP A 125 -9.72 9.01 19.15
CA TRP A 125 -9.70 9.16 17.70
C TRP A 125 -9.11 10.49 17.22
N ASP A 126 -9.60 11.62 17.75
CA ASP A 126 -9.14 12.95 17.34
C ASP A 126 -7.64 13.16 17.59
N GLN A 127 -7.15 12.72 18.73
CA GLN A 127 -5.73 12.81 19.08
C GLN A 127 -4.89 11.88 18.17
N SER A 128 -5.38 10.68 17.93
CA SER A 128 -4.72 9.71 17.04
C SER A 128 -4.65 10.23 15.62
N MET A 129 -5.75 10.78 15.10
CA MET A 129 -5.78 11.36 13.76
C MET A 129 -4.95 12.64 13.63
N ALA A 130 -4.82 13.43 14.68
CA ALA A 130 -3.88 14.55 14.68
C ALA A 130 -2.42 14.07 14.51
N ALA A 131 -2.03 12.98 15.17
CA ALA A 131 -0.72 12.38 14.98
C ALA A 131 -0.53 11.77 13.58
N VAL A 132 -1.57 11.12 13.04
CA VAL A 132 -1.57 10.60 11.66
C VAL A 132 -1.41 11.73 10.64
N ASN A 133 -2.13 12.83 10.79
CA ASN A 133 -2.03 13.98 9.91
C ASN A 133 -0.62 14.61 9.95
N GLY A 134 -0.02 14.75 11.13
CA GLY A 134 1.37 15.20 11.25
C GLY A 134 2.36 14.27 10.56
N MET A 135 2.14 12.95 10.59
CA MET A 135 2.94 11.98 9.85
C MET A 135 2.72 12.13 8.33
N LEU A 136 1.48 12.36 7.88
CA LEU A 136 1.15 12.55 6.47
C LEU A 136 1.83 13.79 5.87
N GLU A 137 1.90 14.90 6.60
CA GLU A 137 2.62 16.11 6.16
C GLU A 137 4.10 15.80 5.89
N VAL A 138 4.72 14.99 6.74
CA VAL A 138 6.10 14.56 6.55
C VAL A 138 6.23 13.62 5.35
N PHE A 139 5.32 12.66 5.20
CA PHE A 139 5.33 11.74 4.07
C PHE A 139 5.09 12.46 2.75
N ASP A 140 4.19 13.45 2.72
CA ASP A 140 3.93 14.22 1.50
C ASP A 140 5.16 15.02 1.04
N ARG A 141 5.84 15.68 1.97
CA ARG A 141 7.12 16.36 1.67
C ARG A 141 8.15 15.38 1.09
N ARG A 142 8.33 14.23 1.74
CA ARG A 142 9.28 13.19 1.30
C ARG A 142 8.91 12.58 -0.03
N ARG A 143 7.61 12.36 -0.27
CA ARG A 143 7.08 11.92 -1.56
C ARG A 143 7.47 12.88 -2.67
N ASN A 144 7.27 14.17 -2.46
CA ASN A 144 7.61 15.21 -3.43
C ASN A 144 9.11 15.26 -3.69
N THR A 145 9.94 15.28 -2.65
CA THR A 145 11.41 15.27 -2.78
C THR A 145 11.89 14.04 -3.56
N LEU A 146 11.39 12.85 -3.22
CA LEU A 146 11.80 11.63 -3.90
C LEU A 146 11.31 11.60 -5.36
N LEU A 147 10.08 12.04 -5.62
CA LEU A 147 9.51 12.10 -6.97
C LEU A 147 10.29 13.05 -7.88
N GLU A 148 10.53 14.28 -7.43
CA GLU A 148 11.30 15.29 -8.17
C GLU A 148 12.73 14.79 -8.46
N GLY A 149 13.40 14.20 -7.48
CA GLY A 149 14.71 13.61 -7.65
C GLY A 149 14.73 12.46 -8.64
N LEU A 150 13.75 11.56 -8.60
CA LEU A 150 13.65 10.46 -9.58
C LEU A 150 13.40 10.98 -11.00
N GLN A 151 12.51 11.96 -11.16
CA GLN A 151 12.18 12.53 -12.46
C GLN A 151 13.32 13.36 -13.08
N SER A 152 14.31 13.77 -12.29
CA SER A 152 15.52 14.46 -12.80
C SER A 152 16.57 13.50 -13.33
N ILE A 153 16.46 12.20 -13.11
CA ILE A 153 17.41 11.19 -13.59
C ILE A 153 16.99 10.70 -14.97
N ASP A 154 17.87 10.88 -15.97
CA ASP A 154 17.63 10.40 -17.32
C ASP A 154 17.38 8.88 -17.34
N GLY A 155 16.35 8.46 -18.05
CA GLY A 155 15.98 7.06 -18.17
C GLY A 155 15.01 6.55 -17.08
N ILE A 156 14.69 7.35 -16.08
CA ILE A 156 13.68 7.04 -15.06
C ILE A 156 12.38 7.80 -15.35
N ASP A 157 11.27 7.08 -15.37
CA ASP A 157 9.93 7.65 -15.46
C ASP A 157 9.11 7.24 -14.23
N CYS A 158 8.58 8.22 -13.48
CA CYS A 158 7.87 7.98 -12.25
C CYS A 158 6.55 8.74 -12.19
N ALA A 159 5.45 7.99 -12.08
CA ALA A 159 4.14 8.55 -11.80
C ALA A 159 4.03 9.01 -10.34
N ARG A 160 3.22 10.05 -10.11
CA ARG A 160 2.90 10.56 -8.79
C ARG A 160 2.01 9.57 -8.03
N ALA A 161 2.45 9.09 -6.89
CA ALA A 161 1.63 8.28 -6.00
C ALA A 161 0.60 9.17 -5.27
N GLN A 162 -0.63 8.67 -5.11
CA GLN A 162 -1.71 9.38 -4.40
C GLN A 162 -1.98 8.80 -3.02
N GLY A 163 -1.37 7.65 -2.69
CA GLY A 163 -1.48 7.01 -1.37
C GLY A 163 -0.31 6.12 -1.01
N ALA A 164 -0.41 5.45 0.13
CA ALA A 164 0.65 4.63 0.73
C ALA A 164 1.93 5.45 1.00
N PHE A 165 3.11 4.85 0.92
CA PHE A 165 4.41 5.51 1.08
C PHE A 165 5.47 4.94 0.13
N TYR A 166 5.06 4.69 -1.13
CA TYR A 166 5.91 4.13 -2.18
C TYR A 166 5.88 4.98 -3.44
N LEU A 167 7.01 4.99 -4.16
CA LEU A 167 7.07 5.34 -5.57
C LEU A 167 7.50 4.12 -6.37
N PHE A 168 6.99 4.02 -7.61
CA PHE A 168 7.18 2.86 -8.48
C PHE A 168 7.63 3.30 -9.88
N PRO A 169 8.88 3.79 -10.01
CA PRO A 169 9.42 4.26 -11.28
C PRO A 169 9.68 3.11 -12.27
N ASN A 170 9.46 3.41 -13.54
CA ASN A 170 9.94 2.63 -14.67
C ASN A 170 11.42 2.93 -14.93
N ILE A 171 12.21 1.89 -15.18
CA ILE A 171 13.66 1.95 -15.42
C ILE A 171 14.07 1.23 -16.71
N GLU A 172 13.13 0.84 -17.56
CA GLU A 172 13.42 0.06 -18.79
C GLU A 172 14.43 0.74 -19.69
N LYS A 173 14.41 2.08 -19.74
CA LYS A 173 15.34 2.88 -20.57
C LYS A 173 16.79 2.77 -20.10
N LEU A 174 17.05 2.31 -18.89
CA LEU A 174 18.42 2.13 -18.36
C LEU A 174 19.07 0.81 -18.84
N GLY A 175 18.31 -0.06 -19.54
CA GLY A 175 18.86 -1.25 -20.20
C GLY A 175 19.17 -2.43 -19.27
N LEU A 176 18.80 -2.37 -18.00
CA LEU A 176 18.91 -3.47 -17.04
C LEU A 176 17.53 -4.07 -16.72
N SER A 177 17.50 -5.35 -16.35
CA SER A 177 16.33 -5.90 -15.67
C SER A 177 16.19 -5.26 -14.29
N ALA A 178 14.96 -5.19 -13.74
CA ALA A 178 14.78 -4.61 -12.41
C ALA A 178 15.47 -5.45 -11.32
N ALA A 179 15.59 -6.74 -11.51
CA ALA A 179 16.35 -7.62 -10.61
C ALA A 179 17.84 -7.31 -10.62
N ASP A 180 18.47 -7.20 -11.81
CA ASP A 180 19.89 -6.85 -11.94
C ASP A 180 20.16 -5.43 -11.42
N PHE A 181 19.26 -4.49 -11.71
CA PHE A 181 19.34 -3.14 -11.21
C PHE A 181 19.35 -3.12 -9.67
N ALA A 182 18.38 -3.83 -9.06
CA ALA A 182 18.26 -3.89 -7.60
C ALA A 182 19.48 -4.53 -6.93
N GLU A 183 20.03 -5.60 -7.52
CA GLU A 183 21.23 -6.26 -7.02
C GLU A 183 22.46 -5.34 -7.13
N ARG A 184 22.69 -4.77 -8.32
CA ARG A 184 23.86 -3.94 -8.57
C ARG A 184 23.87 -2.67 -7.74
N ILE A 185 22.75 -1.94 -7.67
CA ILE A 185 22.69 -0.71 -6.89
C ILE A 185 22.86 -0.97 -5.38
N LEU A 186 22.39 -2.12 -4.89
CA LEU A 186 22.63 -2.52 -3.52
C LEU A 186 24.12 -2.81 -3.26
N GLN A 187 24.79 -3.50 -4.17
CA GLN A 187 26.19 -3.86 -4.03
C GLN A 187 27.13 -2.65 -4.22
N GLU A 188 26.88 -1.84 -5.23
CA GLU A 188 27.76 -0.74 -5.64
C GLU A 188 27.52 0.51 -4.78
N GLU A 189 26.28 0.91 -4.58
CA GLU A 189 25.92 2.18 -3.94
C GLU A 189 25.20 2.03 -2.58
N LYS A 190 24.91 0.80 -2.12
CA LYS A 190 24.24 0.53 -0.85
C LYS A 190 22.84 1.16 -0.77
N VAL A 191 22.11 1.16 -1.89
CA VAL A 191 20.71 1.55 -1.97
C VAL A 191 19.85 0.30 -2.16
N ALA A 192 18.89 0.09 -1.28
CA ALA A 192 17.97 -1.03 -1.36
C ALA A 192 16.68 -0.61 -2.06
N VAL A 193 16.34 -1.27 -3.16
CA VAL A 193 15.07 -1.14 -3.88
C VAL A 193 14.43 -2.51 -4.06
N VAL A 194 13.14 -2.56 -4.35
CA VAL A 194 12.45 -3.84 -4.59
C VAL A 194 12.14 -3.96 -6.07
N PRO A 195 12.61 -5.03 -6.75
CA PRO A 195 12.34 -5.22 -8.17
C PRO A 195 10.86 -5.49 -8.45
N GLY A 196 10.37 -4.98 -9.58
CA GLY A 196 8.96 -5.01 -9.95
C GLY A 196 8.46 -6.37 -10.40
N GLU A 197 9.35 -7.31 -10.74
CA GLU A 197 9.00 -8.68 -11.13
C GLU A 197 8.15 -9.37 -10.05
N GLY A 198 8.46 -9.14 -8.77
CA GLY A 198 7.68 -9.66 -7.64
C GLY A 198 6.24 -9.13 -7.57
N PHE A 199 5.95 -8.06 -8.30
CA PHE A 199 4.62 -7.46 -8.42
C PHE A 199 4.00 -7.67 -9.82
N GLY A 200 4.61 -8.49 -10.67
CA GLY A 200 4.17 -8.71 -12.04
C GLY A 200 4.43 -7.52 -12.99
N ALA A 201 5.33 -6.61 -12.63
CA ALA A 201 5.68 -5.41 -13.38
C ALA A 201 7.18 -5.36 -13.67
N PRO A 202 7.69 -6.18 -14.61
CA PRO A 202 9.09 -6.10 -15.02
C PRO A 202 9.40 -4.69 -15.54
N GLY A 203 10.64 -4.25 -15.38
CA GLY A 203 11.07 -2.91 -15.77
C GLY A 203 10.73 -1.80 -14.75
N TYR A 204 10.11 -2.14 -13.61
CA TYR A 204 9.83 -1.21 -12.52
C TYR A 204 10.62 -1.56 -11.25
N ILE A 205 10.84 -0.56 -10.41
CA ILE A 205 11.39 -0.75 -9.06
C ILE A 205 10.52 -0.01 -8.03
N ARG A 206 10.41 -0.56 -6.81
CA ARG A 206 9.70 0.12 -5.73
C ARG A 206 10.70 0.77 -4.77
N LEU A 207 10.50 2.04 -4.48
CA LEU A 207 11.17 2.79 -3.42
C LEU A 207 10.15 3.17 -2.33
N SER A 208 10.61 3.18 -1.07
CA SER A 208 9.81 3.64 0.06
C SER A 208 10.34 4.97 0.56
N TYR A 209 9.44 5.94 0.83
CA TYR A 209 9.80 7.19 1.49
C TYR A 209 9.43 7.21 3.00
N ALA A 210 9.11 6.04 3.57
CA ALA A 210 8.95 5.87 5.02
C ALA A 210 10.30 5.76 5.73
N THR A 211 11.17 6.74 5.52
CA THR A 211 12.51 6.88 6.10
C THR A 211 12.82 8.36 6.35
N SER A 212 14.01 8.72 6.85
CA SER A 212 14.36 10.12 7.10
C SER A 212 14.64 10.90 5.80
N ASP A 213 14.49 12.22 5.85
CA ASP A 213 14.80 13.11 4.72
C ASP A 213 16.26 12.97 4.28
N GLU A 214 17.20 12.88 5.22
CA GLU A 214 18.63 12.66 4.96
C GLU A 214 18.89 11.35 4.19
N VAL A 215 18.18 10.27 4.55
CA VAL A 215 18.31 8.97 3.86
C VAL A 215 17.79 9.06 2.43
N ILE A 216 16.71 9.82 2.20
CA ILE A 216 16.14 10.03 0.86
C ILE A 216 17.12 10.81 -0.01
N GLU A 217 17.64 11.94 0.48
CA GLU A 217 18.60 12.78 -0.25
C GLU A 217 19.87 12.00 -0.60
N LYS A 218 20.43 11.28 0.37
CA LYS A 218 21.59 10.43 0.17
C LYS A 218 21.31 9.27 -0.82
N GLY A 219 20.12 8.69 -0.74
CA GLY A 219 19.65 7.63 -1.65
C GLY A 219 19.54 8.14 -3.09
N LEU A 220 18.96 9.33 -3.28
CA LEU A 220 18.83 9.97 -4.58
C LEU A 220 20.20 10.25 -5.22
N GLY A 221 21.13 10.88 -4.49
CA GLY A 221 22.47 11.16 -5.04
C GLY A 221 23.25 9.89 -5.42
N ARG A 222 23.05 8.78 -4.69
CA ARG A 222 23.63 7.48 -5.03
C ARG A 222 22.96 6.84 -6.25
N LEU A 223 21.63 6.97 -6.36
CA LEU A 223 20.86 6.49 -7.50
C LEU A 223 21.28 7.24 -8.78
N GLU A 224 21.36 8.56 -8.72
CA GLU A 224 21.82 9.40 -9.84
C GLU A 224 23.22 9.01 -10.29
N LYS A 225 24.17 8.89 -9.35
CA LYS A 225 25.54 8.43 -9.64
C LYS A 225 25.55 7.05 -10.29
N PHE A 226 24.75 6.10 -9.80
CA PHE A 226 24.67 4.77 -10.36
C PHE A 226 24.14 4.79 -11.80
N CYS A 227 23.03 5.51 -12.04
CA CYS A 227 22.43 5.62 -13.37
C CYS A 227 23.36 6.29 -14.38
N ALA A 228 24.14 7.31 -13.96
CA ALA A 228 25.12 7.97 -14.81
C ALA A 228 26.31 7.07 -15.24
N ASN A 229 26.51 5.94 -14.58
CA ASN A 229 27.57 4.98 -14.87
C ASN A 229 27.08 3.70 -15.57
N LEU A 230 25.81 3.65 -15.98
CA LEU A 230 25.25 2.55 -16.76
C LEU A 230 25.52 2.75 -18.24
#